data_6bb78e7babcac4e50f29dad9b000ded8
#
_entry.id   6bb78e7babcac4e50f29dad9b000ded8
#
_cell.length_a   1.000
_cell.length_b   1.000
_cell.length_c   1.000
_cell.angle_alpha   90.00
_cell.angle_beta   90.00
_cell.angle_gamma   90.00
#
_symmetry.space_group_name_H-M   'P 1'
#
loop_
_entity.id
_entity.type
_entity.pdbx_description
1 polymer ?
#
loop_
_entity_poly.entity_id
_entity_poly.type
_entity_poly.pdbx_seq_one_letter_code
_entity_poly.pdbx_strand_id
1 'polypeptide(L)'
;MELTIDILIEEAKAFSQMLSAQNHSSLIGVTDGKAVGTYVEHLFQNHLSRKYTMTVGSSASGIDLPSVNTDIKTTSYVQPQSSCPFKSARQKIFGLGYNLLVFVYNKQDTKTTCTLHITHCTFIEADRTADYTITAALRQMLSVHANKDDIIGLLYDRNVPGDEITYSDLADEILANPPQQGYLTISNALQWRVQYKRVIELNNSVGGVVNFVW
;
A
#
# COMPACT_ATOMS: atom_id res chain seq x y z
N MET A 1 -25.42 6.03 -5.32
CA MET A 1 -24.96 4.63 -5.26
C MET A 1 -23.81 4.58 -4.28
N GLU A 2 -23.73 3.59 -3.39
CA GLU A 2 -22.60 3.43 -2.47
C GLU A 2 -21.34 3.00 -3.20
N LEU A 3 -20.19 3.47 -2.72
CA LEU A 3 -18.88 3.07 -3.22
C LEU A 3 -18.56 1.65 -2.70
N THR A 4 -18.23 0.73 -3.60
CA THR A 4 -17.72 -0.62 -3.28
C THR A 4 -16.28 -0.77 -3.73
N ILE A 5 -15.58 -1.83 -3.30
CA ILE A 5 -14.18 -2.09 -3.72
C ILE A 5 -14.09 -2.28 -5.24
N ASP A 6 -14.99 -3.05 -5.85
CA ASP A 6 -14.96 -3.27 -7.30
C ASP A 6 -15.14 -1.97 -8.09
N ILE A 7 -16.08 -1.11 -7.64
CA ILE A 7 -16.29 0.21 -8.22
C ILE A 7 -15.05 1.08 -8.02
N LEU A 8 -14.44 1.07 -6.83
CA LEU A 8 -13.23 1.83 -6.54
C LEU A 8 -12.09 1.45 -7.51
N ILE A 9 -11.88 0.16 -7.76
CA ILE A 9 -10.83 -0.33 -8.66
C ILE A 9 -11.06 0.14 -10.09
N GLU A 10 -12.28 0.04 -10.62
CA GLU A 10 -12.61 0.52 -11.98
C GLU A 10 -12.52 2.06 -12.10
N GLU A 11 -12.97 2.79 -11.08
CA GLU A 11 -12.84 4.25 -11.05
C GLU A 11 -11.37 4.69 -10.96
N ALA A 12 -10.53 3.97 -10.20
CA ALA A 12 -9.09 4.26 -10.12
C ALA A 12 -8.39 4.05 -11.47
N LYS A 13 -8.78 3.01 -12.22
CA LYS A 13 -8.29 2.77 -13.58
C LYS A 13 -8.69 3.91 -14.53
N ALA A 14 -9.98 4.28 -14.54
CA ALA A 14 -10.48 5.37 -15.39
C ALA A 14 -9.85 6.74 -15.01
N PHE A 15 -9.73 7.01 -13.71
CA PHE A 15 -9.08 8.20 -13.19
C PHE A 15 -7.60 8.29 -13.60
N SER A 16 -6.85 7.19 -13.56
CA SER A 16 -5.45 7.15 -13.98
C SER A 16 -5.26 7.57 -15.42
N GLN A 17 -6.13 7.12 -16.32
CA GLN A 17 -6.11 7.51 -17.73
C GLN A 17 -6.48 8.99 -17.90
N MET A 18 -7.51 9.47 -17.21
CA MET A 18 -7.94 10.87 -17.23
C MET A 18 -6.83 11.79 -16.71
N LEU A 19 -6.20 11.44 -15.57
CA LEU A 19 -5.13 12.22 -14.96
C LEU A 19 -3.92 12.32 -15.90
N SER A 20 -3.53 11.21 -16.54
CA SER A 20 -2.40 11.15 -17.47
C SER A 20 -2.60 12.03 -18.72
N ALA A 21 -3.84 12.29 -19.12
CA ALA A 21 -4.17 13.09 -20.30
C ALA A 21 -4.26 14.61 -20.01
N GLN A 22 -4.16 15.03 -18.75
CA GLN A 22 -4.36 16.43 -18.35
C GLN A 22 -3.05 17.18 -18.15
N ASN A 23 -3.12 18.52 -18.30
CA ASN A 23 -2.05 19.42 -17.88
C ASN A 23 -2.30 19.90 -16.44
N HIS A 24 -1.34 19.66 -15.56
CA HIS A 24 -1.40 20.01 -14.13
C HIS A 24 -0.57 21.25 -13.83
N SER A 25 -0.98 22.41 -14.36
CA SER A 25 -0.22 23.66 -14.30
C SER A 25 0.18 24.08 -12.87
N SER A 26 -0.63 23.73 -11.86
CA SER A 26 -0.33 23.99 -10.44
C SER A 26 0.85 23.19 -9.90
N LEU A 27 1.28 22.16 -10.61
CA LEU A 27 2.43 21.31 -10.22
C LEU A 27 3.71 21.64 -10.99
N ILE A 28 3.71 22.64 -11.86
CA ILE A 28 4.92 23.08 -12.58
C ILE A 28 6.00 23.47 -11.56
N GLY A 29 7.18 22.84 -11.66
CA GLY A 29 8.31 23.09 -10.75
C GLY A 29 8.17 22.47 -9.34
N VAL A 30 7.05 21.82 -9.02
CA VAL A 30 6.88 21.15 -7.73
C VAL A 30 7.67 19.82 -7.73
N THR A 31 8.68 19.71 -6.87
CA THR A 31 9.52 18.52 -6.71
C THR A 31 9.19 17.70 -5.45
N ASP A 32 8.37 18.26 -4.56
CA ASP A 32 7.96 17.59 -3.33
C ASP A 32 6.91 16.50 -3.61
N GLY A 33 7.28 15.24 -3.36
CA GLY A 33 6.39 14.09 -3.55
C GLY A 33 5.14 14.11 -2.67
N LYS A 34 5.20 14.74 -1.48
CA LYS A 34 4.04 14.90 -0.60
C LYS A 34 3.00 15.85 -1.23
N ALA A 35 3.45 16.97 -1.79
CA ALA A 35 2.57 17.92 -2.46
C ALA A 35 1.88 17.29 -3.69
N VAL A 36 2.62 16.51 -4.51
CA VAL A 36 2.05 15.76 -5.62
C VAL A 36 1.05 14.71 -5.12
N GLY A 37 1.41 13.99 -4.04
CA GLY A 37 0.53 12.99 -3.43
C GLY A 37 -0.80 13.56 -2.99
N THR A 38 -0.78 14.61 -2.19
CA THR A 38 -1.98 15.30 -1.70
C THR A 38 -2.85 15.84 -2.86
N TYR A 39 -2.21 16.36 -3.91
CA TYR A 39 -2.92 16.83 -5.10
C TYR A 39 -3.71 15.70 -5.78
N VAL A 40 -3.07 14.56 -6.04
CA VAL A 40 -3.72 13.40 -6.69
C VAL A 40 -4.82 12.81 -5.81
N GLU A 41 -4.56 12.66 -4.51
CA GLU A 41 -5.52 12.17 -3.51
C GLU A 41 -6.80 13.02 -3.50
N HIS A 42 -6.67 14.35 -3.37
CA HIS A 42 -7.82 15.25 -3.38
C HIS A 42 -8.59 15.21 -4.70
N LEU A 43 -7.89 15.13 -5.85
CA LEU A 43 -8.55 15.00 -7.14
C LEU A 43 -9.34 13.70 -7.24
N PHE A 44 -8.79 12.60 -6.76
CA PHE A 44 -9.47 11.31 -6.79
C PHE A 44 -10.66 11.26 -5.83
N GLN A 45 -10.51 11.77 -4.60
CA GLN A 45 -11.62 11.90 -3.66
C GLN A 45 -12.75 12.76 -4.24
N ASN A 46 -12.43 13.89 -4.87
CA ASN A 46 -13.41 14.74 -5.57
C ASN A 46 -14.07 14.04 -6.77
N HIS A 47 -13.31 13.23 -7.51
CA HIS A 47 -13.85 12.42 -8.60
C HIS A 47 -14.89 11.41 -8.10
N LEU A 48 -14.59 10.70 -7.01
CA LEU A 48 -15.50 9.73 -6.41
C LEU A 48 -16.72 10.39 -5.78
N SER A 49 -16.55 11.47 -5.02
CA SER A 49 -17.64 12.15 -4.28
C SER A 49 -18.73 12.72 -5.17
N ARG A 50 -18.41 13.03 -6.44
CA ARG A 50 -19.40 13.48 -7.44
C ARG A 50 -20.31 12.37 -7.95
N LYS A 51 -19.91 11.12 -7.78
CA LYS A 51 -20.59 9.94 -8.35
C LYS A 51 -21.19 9.04 -7.27
N TYR A 52 -20.57 8.97 -6.12
CA TYR A 52 -20.86 7.98 -5.08
C TYR A 52 -21.09 8.62 -3.72
N THR A 53 -21.99 8.00 -2.96
CA THR A 53 -22.13 8.28 -1.52
C THR A 53 -20.98 7.54 -0.80
N MET A 54 -20.10 8.29 -0.15
CA MET A 54 -18.97 7.74 0.58
C MET A 54 -18.62 8.63 1.77
N THR A 55 -17.96 8.06 2.77
CA THR A 55 -17.31 8.82 3.83
C THR A 55 -15.88 9.11 3.40
N VAL A 56 -15.50 10.38 3.40
CA VAL A 56 -14.10 10.79 3.22
C VAL A 56 -13.43 10.85 4.58
N GLY A 57 -12.29 10.19 4.71
CA GLY A 57 -11.50 10.21 5.93
C GLY A 57 -10.93 11.60 6.21
N SER A 58 -10.68 11.88 7.47
CA SER A 58 -9.86 13.00 7.88
C SER A 58 -8.44 12.51 8.19
N SER A 59 -7.46 13.41 8.18
CA SER A 59 -6.08 13.10 8.61
C SER A 59 -6.02 12.53 10.05
N ALA A 60 -7.05 12.74 10.85
CA ALA A 60 -7.19 12.17 12.20
C ALA A 60 -7.67 10.70 12.18
N SER A 61 -8.39 10.27 11.15
CA SER A 61 -8.88 8.88 11.01
C SER A 61 -7.84 7.92 10.43
N GLY A 62 -6.80 8.45 9.78
CA GLY A 62 -5.66 7.68 9.25
C GLY A 62 -5.96 6.82 8.03
N ILE A 63 -7.19 6.89 7.45
CA ILE A 63 -7.62 6.16 6.25
C ILE A 63 -8.41 7.13 5.37
N ASP A 64 -8.06 7.22 4.09
CA ASP A 64 -8.64 8.20 3.16
C ASP A 64 -10.09 7.88 2.76
N LEU A 65 -10.40 6.59 2.60
CA LEU A 65 -11.71 6.08 2.18
C LEU A 65 -12.24 5.04 3.19
N PRO A 66 -12.75 5.47 4.37
CA PRO A 66 -13.20 4.56 5.42
C PRO A 66 -14.33 3.62 5.00
N SER A 67 -15.24 4.07 4.11
CA SER A 67 -16.38 3.27 3.63
C SER A 67 -15.96 1.99 2.91
N VAL A 68 -14.76 1.95 2.35
CA VAL A 68 -14.16 0.79 1.67
C VAL A 68 -12.83 0.35 2.30
N ASN A 69 -12.55 0.82 3.53
CA ASN A 69 -11.34 0.52 4.29
C ASN A 69 -10.05 0.65 3.46
N THR A 70 -9.92 1.73 2.69
CA THR A 70 -8.81 1.91 1.74
C THR A 70 -8.08 3.23 1.98
N ASP A 71 -6.76 3.16 2.00
CA ASP A 71 -5.86 4.30 2.07
C ASP A 71 -5.21 4.54 0.70
N ILE A 72 -5.11 5.81 0.27
CA ILE A 72 -4.59 6.20 -1.04
C ILE A 72 -3.11 6.55 -0.88
N LYS A 73 -2.27 6.03 -1.76
CA LYS A 73 -0.86 6.39 -1.84
C LYS A 73 -0.51 6.80 -3.26
N THR A 74 0.20 7.90 -3.38
CA THR A 74 0.72 8.38 -4.66
C THR A 74 2.24 8.50 -4.56
N THR A 75 2.95 7.92 -5.50
CA THR A 75 4.42 7.83 -5.44
C THR A 75 5.05 7.96 -6.83
N SER A 76 6.30 8.42 -6.88
CA SER A 76 7.06 8.49 -8.12
C SER A 76 7.48 7.10 -8.58
N TYR A 77 7.49 6.87 -9.89
CA TYR A 77 8.03 5.65 -10.53
C TYR A 77 9.52 5.45 -10.22
N VAL A 78 10.29 6.53 -10.08
CA VAL A 78 11.75 6.46 -9.82
C VAL A 78 12.05 5.78 -8.48
N GLN A 79 11.21 6.06 -7.48
CA GLN A 79 11.34 5.47 -6.14
C GLN A 79 9.95 5.21 -5.56
N PRO A 80 9.30 4.09 -5.93
CA PRO A 80 7.93 3.79 -5.55
C PRO A 80 7.85 3.36 -4.08
N GLN A 81 7.75 4.34 -3.18
CA GLN A 81 7.69 4.15 -1.74
C GLN A 81 6.90 5.26 -1.06
N SER A 82 6.37 4.96 0.11
CA SER A 82 5.77 5.98 0.99
C SER A 82 6.14 5.75 2.45
N SER A 83 5.98 6.79 3.26
CA SER A 83 5.93 6.63 4.72
C SER A 83 4.61 5.98 5.11
N CYS A 84 4.63 5.07 6.06
CA CYS A 84 3.45 4.48 6.64
C CYS A 84 3.58 4.50 8.17
N PRO A 85 2.58 5.01 8.90
CA PRO A 85 2.59 4.93 10.35
C PRO A 85 2.27 3.49 10.77
N PHE A 86 3.27 2.77 11.25
CA PHE A 86 3.07 1.44 11.82
C PHE A 86 2.74 1.54 13.30
N LYS A 87 1.75 0.79 13.73
CA LYS A 87 1.33 0.74 15.12
C LYS A 87 2.03 -0.38 15.91
N SER A 88 2.36 -1.48 15.24
CA SER A 88 2.98 -2.65 15.88
C SER A 88 3.68 -3.56 14.87
N ALA A 89 4.58 -4.40 15.37
CA ALA A 89 5.27 -5.45 14.61
C ALA A 89 4.30 -6.40 13.87
N ARG A 90 3.13 -6.63 14.46
CA ARG A 90 2.06 -7.47 13.88
C ARG A 90 1.69 -7.06 12.45
N GLN A 91 1.72 -5.76 12.15
CA GLN A 91 1.41 -5.27 10.81
C GLN A 91 2.39 -5.73 9.71
N LYS A 92 3.62 -6.07 10.08
CA LYS A 92 4.56 -6.67 9.11
C LYS A 92 4.18 -8.09 8.71
N ILE A 93 3.47 -8.80 9.57
CA ILE A 93 3.13 -10.22 9.42
C ILE A 93 1.72 -10.38 8.85
N PHE A 94 0.76 -9.63 9.38
CA PHE A 94 -0.66 -9.77 9.06
C PHE A 94 -1.22 -8.63 8.20
N GLY A 95 -0.36 -7.68 7.77
CA GLY A 95 -0.75 -6.53 6.97
C GLY A 95 -1.18 -5.34 7.80
N LEU A 96 -1.41 -4.23 7.11
CA LEU A 96 -1.70 -2.91 7.71
C LEU A 96 -3.06 -2.83 8.39
N GLY A 97 -3.98 -3.77 8.09
CA GLY A 97 -5.36 -3.79 8.56
C GLY A 97 -6.32 -2.98 7.67
N TYR A 98 -5.82 -2.41 6.58
CA TYR A 98 -6.60 -1.70 5.55
C TYR A 98 -6.00 -1.95 4.17
N ASN A 99 -6.83 -1.74 3.14
CA ASN A 99 -6.40 -1.87 1.75
C ASN A 99 -5.56 -0.66 1.34
N LEU A 100 -4.70 -0.86 0.34
CA LEU A 100 -3.95 0.23 -0.29
C LEU A 100 -4.37 0.40 -1.74
N LEU A 101 -4.58 1.64 -2.16
CA LEU A 101 -4.69 2.03 -3.56
C LEU A 101 -3.48 2.90 -3.91
N VAL A 102 -2.60 2.39 -4.77
CA VAL A 102 -1.32 3.03 -5.08
C VAL A 102 -1.31 3.55 -6.51
N PHE A 103 -1.18 4.88 -6.68
CA PHE A 103 -0.92 5.52 -7.96
C PHE A 103 0.58 5.77 -8.12
N VAL A 104 1.18 5.25 -9.18
CA VAL A 104 2.59 5.44 -9.50
C VAL A 104 2.70 6.35 -10.71
N TYR A 105 3.33 7.50 -10.54
CA TYR A 105 3.43 8.51 -11.59
C TYR A 105 4.86 8.72 -12.10
N ASN A 106 4.96 9.09 -13.37
CA ASN A 106 6.12 9.73 -13.97
C ASN A 106 5.75 11.19 -14.30
N LYS A 107 6.36 12.13 -13.57
CA LYS A 107 6.11 13.57 -13.73
C LYS A 107 7.08 14.18 -14.73
N GLN A 108 6.55 14.96 -15.68
CA GLN A 108 7.35 15.68 -16.64
C GLN A 108 6.90 17.15 -16.72
N ASP A 109 7.84 18.04 -16.52
CA ASP A 109 7.62 19.49 -16.57
C ASP A 109 8.27 20.14 -17.80
N THR A 110 7.57 21.09 -18.38
CA THR A 110 8.11 22.09 -19.27
C THR A 110 7.98 23.47 -18.62
N LYS A 111 8.30 24.54 -19.34
CA LYS A 111 8.08 25.92 -18.85
C LYS A 111 6.60 26.26 -18.65
N THR A 112 5.70 25.59 -19.34
CA THR A 112 4.26 25.92 -19.40
C THR A 112 3.34 24.75 -19.12
N THR A 113 3.84 23.54 -19.04
CA THR A 113 3.04 22.33 -18.83
C THR A 113 3.67 21.43 -17.77
N CYS A 114 2.82 20.71 -17.06
CA CYS A 114 3.20 19.58 -16.19
C CYS A 114 2.28 18.41 -16.49
N THR A 115 2.85 17.25 -16.81
CA THR A 115 2.10 16.01 -16.98
C THR A 115 2.42 15.03 -15.85
N LEU A 116 1.40 14.32 -15.36
CA LEU A 116 1.51 13.20 -14.43
C LEU A 116 1.09 11.93 -15.17
N HIS A 117 2.03 11.30 -15.86
CA HIS A 117 1.74 10.04 -16.52
C HIS A 117 1.67 8.92 -15.45
N ILE A 118 0.48 8.38 -15.20
CA ILE A 118 0.30 7.25 -14.28
C ILE A 118 0.77 5.98 -15.00
N THR A 119 1.85 5.40 -14.51
CA THR A 119 2.45 4.19 -15.08
C THR A 119 1.85 2.92 -14.50
N HIS A 120 1.43 2.97 -13.23
CA HIS A 120 0.78 1.85 -12.54
C HIS A 120 -0.31 2.38 -11.60
N CYS A 121 -1.40 1.62 -11.51
CA CYS A 121 -2.40 1.77 -10.47
C CYS A 121 -2.64 0.39 -9.86
N THR A 122 -2.37 0.25 -8.56
CA THR A 122 -2.39 -1.05 -7.89
C THR A 122 -3.30 -0.99 -6.67
N PHE A 123 -4.30 -1.87 -6.63
CA PHE A 123 -5.09 -2.13 -5.43
C PHE A 123 -4.55 -3.35 -4.71
N ILE A 124 -4.38 -3.26 -3.39
CA ILE A 124 -3.79 -4.29 -2.54
C ILE A 124 -4.71 -4.51 -1.36
N GLU A 125 -5.28 -5.69 -1.23
CA GLU A 125 -6.11 -6.06 -0.08
C GLU A 125 -5.31 -6.05 1.23
N ALA A 126 -5.99 -5.81 2.34
CA ALA A 126 -5.40 -5.60 3.66
C ALA A 126 -4.42 -6.71 4.08
N ASP A 127 -4.75 -7.98 3.84
CA ASP A 127 -3.91 -9.13 4.18
C ASP A 127 -2.70 -9.30 3.24
N ARG A 128 -2.73 -8.65 2.05
CA ARG A 128 -1.61 -8.60 1.11
C ARG A 128 -0.64 -7.44 1.38
N THR A 129 -1.00 -6.53 2.28
CA THR A 129 -0.15 -5.39 2.67
C THR A 129 0.95 -5.74 3.68
N ALA A 130 1.15 -7.01 4.00
CA ALA A 130 2.24 -7.50 4.84
C ALA A 130 3.60 -7.51 4.12
N ASP A 131 4.68 -7.68 4.89
CA ASP A 131 6.04 -7.81 4.34
C ASP A 131 6.22 -9.15 3.61
N TYR A 132 6.68 -9.07 2.36
CA TYR A 132 6.87 -10.26 1.52
C TYR A 132 7.88 -11.24 2.11
N THR A 133 9.02 -10.74 2.55
CA THR A 133 10.16 -11.60 2.96
C THR A 133 9.85 -12.35 4.25
N ILE A 134 9.22 -11.64 5.20
CA ILE A 134 8.83 -12.24 6.48
C ILE A 134 7.73 -13.28 6.27
N THR A 135 6.67 -12.92 5.53
CA THR A 135 5.55 -13.83 5.31
C THR A 135 5.94 -15.04 4.48
N ALA A 136 6.82 -14.89 3.46
CA ALA A 136 7.33 -16.02 2.70
C ALA A 136 8.12 -17.00 3.59
N ALA A 137 9.01 -16.51 4.45
CA ALA A 137 9.77 -17.33 5.38
C ALA A 137 8.87 -18.05 6.38
N LEU A 138 7.93 -17.33 7.01
CA LEU A 138 6.96 -17.92 7.94
C LEU A 138 6.13 -19.03 7.29
N ARG A 139 5.60 -18.79 6.09
CA ARG A 139 4.81 -19.79 5.35
C ARG A 139 5.62 -21.02 5.01
N GLN A 140 6.89 -20.85 4.62
CA GLN A 140 7.79 -21.98 4.39
C GLN A 140 8.06 -22.77 5.66
N MET A 141 8.34 -22.11 6.79
CA MET A 141 8.57 -22.77 8.07
C MET A 141 7.33 -23.54 8.56
N LEU A 142 6.15 -22.93 8.45
CA LEU A 142 4.88 -23.58 8.81
C LEU A 142 4.59 -24.80 7.95
N SER A 143 4.99 -24.79 6.67
CA SER A 143 4.80 -25.96 5.79
C SER A 143 5.63 -27.18 6.17
N VAL A 144 6.69 -27.00 6.97
CA VAL A 144 7.54 -28.06 7.53
C VAL A 144 7.35 -28.22 9.04
N HIS A 145 6.22 -27.76 9.56
CA HIS A 145 5.81 -27.92 10.97
C HIS A 145 6.76 -27.28 11.99
N ALA A 146 7.27 -26.07 11.66
CA ALA A 146 8.05 -25.27 12.60
C ALA A 146 7.29 -25.04 13.93
N ASN A 147 8.02 -25.08 15.02
CA ASN A 147 7.49 -24.84 16.35
C ASN A 147 7.58 -23.35 16.74
N LYS A 148 7.12 -23.01 17.94
CA LYS A 148 7.12 -21.65 18.47
C LYS A 148 8.52 -21.03 18.53
N ASP A 149 9.52 -21.79 18.99
CA ASP A 149 10.89 -21.30 19.16
C ASP A 149 11.54 -21.00 17.79
N ASP A 150 11.25 -21.81 16.77
CA ASP A 150 11.69 -21.57 15.39
C ASP A 150 11.14 -20.23 14.86
N ILE A 151 9.85 -19.94 15.12
CA ILE A 151 9.21 -18.69 14.73
C ILE A 151 9.83 -17.51 15.48
N ILE A 152 10.02 -17.60 16.78
CA ILE A 152 10.68 -16.59 17.59
C ILE A 152 12.08 -16.31 17.04
N GLY A 153 12.85 -17.36 16.73
CA GLY A 153 14.18 -17.24 16.11
C GLY A 153 14.15 -16.43 14.81
N LEU A 154 13.17 -16.70 13.92
CA LEU A 154 13.00 -15.93 12.69
C LEU A 154 12.70 -14.45 12.97
N LEU A 155 11.84 -14.14 13.95
CA LEU A 155 11.50 -12.74 14.29
C LEU A 155 12.72 -11.97 14.78
N TYR A 156 13.59 -12.62 15.58
CA TYR A 156 14.88 -12.08 16.01
C TYR A 156 15.82 -11.84 14.81
N ASP A 157 16.04 -12.84 13.97
CA ASP A 157 16.94 -12.78 12.83
C ASP A 157 16.54 -11.68 11.83
N ARG A 158 15.25 -11.42 11.74
CA ARG A 158 14.69 -10.36 10.87
C ARG A 158 14.59 -9.00 11.54
N ASN A 159 15.06 -8.86 12.77
CA ASN A 159 14.98 -7.65 13.57
C ASN A 159 13.55 -7.04 13.54
N VAL A 160 12.54 -7.87 13.69
CA VAL A 160 11.16 -7.41 13.78
C VAL A 160 11.05 -6.55 15.06
N PRO A 161 10.50 -5.33 15.03
CA PRO A 161 10.43 -4.52 16.24
C PRO A 161 9.55 -5.17 17.30
N GLY A 162 10.11 -5.42 18.49
CA GLY A 162 9.43 -6.06 19.61
C GLY A 162 10.40 -6.54 20.67
N ASP A 163 9.86 -6.97 21.77
CA ASP A 163 10.56 -7.64 22.88
C ASP A 163 10.20 -9.15 22.93
N GLU A 164 10.73 -9.86 23.89
CA GLU A 164 10.48 -11.29 24.06
C GLU A 164 8.98 -11.63 24.22
N ILE A 165 8.23 -10.79 24.93
CA ILE A 165 6.79 -10.97 25.12
C ILE A 165 6.07 -10.79 23.79
N THR A 166 6.39 -9.73 23.06
CA THR A 166 5.84 -9.46 21.72
C THR A 166 6.12 -10.64 20.76
N TYR A 167 7.32 -11.20 20.77
CA TYR A 167 7.66 -12.32 19.90
C TYR A 167 6.93 -13.61 20.30
N SER A 168 6.80 -13.86 21.60
CA SER A 168 6.03 -15.00 22.12
C SER A 168 4.56 -14.94 21.68
N ASP A 169 3.92 -13.77 21.85
CA ASP A 169 2.51 -13.57 21.47
C ASP A 169 2.31 -13.68 19.96
N LEU A 170 3.21 -13.06 19.18
CA LEU A 170 3.17 -13.16 17.71
C LEU A 170 3.38 -14.59 17.23
N ALA A 171 4.28 -15.37 17.85
CA ALA A 171 4.51 -16.76 17.47
C ALA A 171 3.27 -17.63 17.75
N ASP A 172 2.59 -17.42 18.87
CA ASP A 172 1.33 -18.10 19.17
C ASP A 172 0.23 -17.73 18.16
N GLU A 173 0.12 -16.45 17.81
CA GLU A 173 -0.84 -15.97 16.80
C GLU A 173 -0.55 -16.57 15.42
N ILE A 174 0.73 -16.63 15.00
CA ILE A 174 1.16 -17.17 13.71
C ILE A 174 0.85 -18.67 13.61
N LEU A 175 1.06 -19.43 14.69
CA LEU A 175 0.74 -20.86 14.75
C LEU A 175 -0.77 -21.11 14.68
N ALA A 176 -1.55 -20.29 15.38
CA ALA A 176 -3.01 -20.39 15.37
C ALA A 176 -3.64 -19.90 14.05
N ASN A 177 -3.08 -18.85 13.46
CA ASN A 177 -3.58 -18.17 12.28
C ASN A 177 -2.43 -17.89 11.30
N PRO A 178 -2.05 -18.85 10.45
CA PRO A 178 -0.97 -18.66 9.47
C PRO A 178 -1.19 -17.43 8.58
N PRO A 179 -0.19 -16.52 8.44
CA PRO A 179 -0.37 -15.31 7.65
C PRO A 179 -0.48 -15.61 6.17
N GLN A 180 -1.22 -14.76 5.45
CA GLN A 180 -1.22 -14.74 4.00
C GLN A 180 0.12 -14.20 3.46
N GLN A 181 0.45 -14.51 2.19
CA GLN A 181 1.62 -13.93 1.55
C GLN A 181 1.43 -12.44 1.38
N GLY A 182 2.29 -11.64 2.02
CA GLY A 182 2.38 -10.21 1.79
C GLY A 182 3.16 -9.88 0.52
N TYR A 183 2.93 -8.69 -0.03
CA TYR A 183 3.58 -8.26 -1.28
C TYR A 183 4.33 -6.93 -1.17
N LEU A 184 4.38 -6.34 0.02
CA LEU A 184 5.14 -5.11 0.26
C LEU A 184 6.56 -5.42 0.75
N THR A 185 7.45 -4.45 0.65
CA THR A 185 8.73 -4.46 1.35
C THR A 185 8.69 -3.36 2.41
N ILE A 186 8.78 -3.76 3.67
CA ILE A 186 8.62 -2.87 4.83
C ILE A 186 9.95 -2.74 5.55
N SER A 187 10.57 -1.54 5.52
CA SER A 187 11.86 -1.31 6.20
C SER A 187 11.74 -1.36 7.72
N ASN A 188 12.85 -1.66 8.40
CA ASN A 188 12.96 -1.62 9.87
C ASN A 188 13.51 -0.29 10.40
N ALA A 189 13.61 0.77 9.57
CA ALA A 189 14.11 2.06 9.99
C ALA A 189 13.12 2.78 10.93
N LEU A 190 13.61 3.76 11.69
CA LEU A 190 12.81 4.59 12.61
C LEU A 190 11.57 5.24 11.96
N GLN A 191 11.62 5.53 10.67
CA GLN A 191 10.44 5.80 9.85
C GLN A 191 10.26 4.62 8.92
N TRP A 192 9.30 3.79 9.22
CA TRP A 192 8.97 2.66 8.35
C TRP A 192 8.56 3.18 6.98
N ARG A 193 9.27 2.69 5.97
CA ARG A 193 8.95 2.95 4.58
C ARG A 193 8.38 1.69 3.96
N VAL A 194 7.25 1.86 3.31
CA VAL A 194 6.65 0.83 2.47
C VAL A 194 7.13 1.06 1.05
N GLN A 195 7.75 0.04 0.48
CA GLN A 195 8.19 0.03 -0.91
C GLN A 195 7.23 -0.81 -1.73
N TYR A 196 6.85 -0.29 -2.90
CA TYR A 196 5.83 -0.88 -3.77
C TYR A 196 6.41 -1.60 -4.98
N LYS A 197 7.72 -1.52 -5.23
CA LYS A 197 8.35 -2.09 -6.43
C LYS A 197 7.90 -3.52 -6.71
N ARG A 198 7.93 -4.39 -5.72
CA ARG A 198 7.54 -5.79 -5.87
C ARG A 198 6.09 -5.96 -6.33
N VAL A 199 5.15 -5.23 -5.73
CA VAL A 199 3.72 -5.42 -6.01
C VAL A 199 3.31 -4.78 -7.34
N ILE A 200 3.90 -3.65 -7.72
CA ILE A 200 3.60 -3.00 -9.00
C ILE A 200 4.21 -3.74 -10.21
N GLU A 201 5.26 -4.52 -10.00
CA GLU A 201 5.94 -5.33 -11.03
C GLU A 201 5.41 -6.78 -11.10
N LEU A 202 4.32 -7.11 -10.42
CA LEU A 202 3.71 -8.45 -10.51
C LEU A 202 3.15 -8.69 -11.92
N ASN A 203 3.72 -9.69 -12.60
CA ASN A 203 3.31 -10.08 -13.94
C ASN A 203 2.17 -11.13 -13.98
N ASN A 204 1.90 -11.76 -12.83
CA ASN A 204 0.86 -12.78 -12.70
C ASN A 204 -0.28 -12.24 -11.82
N SER A 205 -1.51 -12.63 -12.13
CA SER A 205 -2.64 -12.34 -11.24
C SER A 205 -2.46 -13.07 -9.91
N VAL A 206 -2.60 -12.30 -8.86
CA VAL A 206 -2.54 -12.77 -7.48
C VAL A 206 -3.84 -12.37 -6.80
N GLY A 207 -4.52 -13.32 -6.15
CA GLY A 207 -5.71 -13.00 -5.38
C GLY A 207 -5.43 -11.91 -4.34
N GLY A 208 -6.28 -10.88 -4.29
CA GLY A 208 -6.12 -9.73 -3.41
C GLY A 208 -5.16 -8.65 -3.91
N VAL A 209 -4.64 -8.77 -5.14
CA VAL A 209 -3.84 -7.71 -5.81
C VAL A 209 -4.36 -7.50 -7.23
N VAL A 210 -4.77 -6.27 -7.54
CA VAL A 210 -5.18 -5.86 -8.89
C VAL A 210 -4.20 -4.80 -9.39
N ASN A 211 -3.59 -5.05 -10.55
CA ASN A 211 -2.55 -4.19 -11.09
C ASN A 211 -2.90 -3.75 -12.52
N PHE A 212 -2.95 -2.43 -12.73
CA PHE A 212 -3.07 -1.82 -14.05
C PHE A 212 -1.74 -1.17 -14.43
N VAL A 213 -1.30 -1.40 -15.66
CA VAL A 213 -0.01 -0.90 -16.19
C VAL A 213 -0.26 -0.21 -17.52
N TRP A 214 0.35 0.97 -17.75
CA TRP A 214 0.28 1.75 -18.99
C TRP A 214 1.66 2.15 -19.52
#